data_3b20b5a8eb0c2e6f2a8c72f99bcb31d9
#
_entry.id   3b20b5a8eb0c2e6f2a8c72f99bcb31d9
#
_cell.length_a   1.000
_cell.length_b   1.000
_cell.length_c   1.000
_cell.angle_alpha   90.00
_cell.angle_beta   90.00
_cell.angle_gamma   90.00
#
_symmetry.space_group_name_H-M   'P 1'
#
loop_
_entity.id
_entity.type
_entity.pdbx_description
1 polymer ?
#
loop_
_entity_poly.entity_id
_entity_poly.type
_entity_poly.pdbx_seq_one_letter_code
_entity_poly.pdbx_strand_id
1 'polypeptide(L)'
;MLFESVIHRFGDISEVFVDWSQEFFFTTAFPFGRSTYAKNHPFLWFDNNAEEAVQFYTSIFKNSNTTGVMHYPEEGPGSAGTVMTITFELDGQEFIALNGGPDYQFSPAISLFVNCETQEEIDEFWEKLSECGETLECGWLKDKYGISWQIVPTFVGELLKAKETDKTHRMLKALWQMQKLDIKRLKAASNC
;
A
#
# COMPACT_ATOMS: atom_id res chain seq x y z
N MET A 1 0.42 9.10 23.90
CA MET A 1 1.31 7.98 24.28
C MET A 1 2.07 7.37 23.10
N LEU A 2 1.50 7.11 21.92
CA LEU A 2 2.25 6.58 20.76
C LEU A 2 3.18 7.62 20.10
N PHE A 3 2.86 8.90 20.17
CA PHE A 3 3.65 9.99 19.60
C PHE A 3 4.91 10.31 20.44
N GLU A 4 4.86 10.15 21.74
CA GLU A 4 5.98 10.47 22.64
C GLU A 4 7.12 9.43 22.58
N SER A 5 6.80 8.16 22.28
CA SER A 5 7.82 7.12 22.12
C SER A 5 8.66 7.27 20.85
N VAL A 6 8.08 7.87 19.80
CA VAL A 6 8.78 8.17 18.54
C VAL A 6 9.71 9.39 18.71
N ILE A 7 9.27 10.43 19.43
CA ILE A 7 10.07 11.65 19.64
C ILE A 7 11.29 11.40 20.53
N HIS A 8 11.20 10.49 21.50
CA HIS A 8 12.34 10.16 22.37
C HIS A 8 13.49 9.43 21.63
N ARG A 9 13.22 8.84 20.46
CA ARG A 9 14.26 8.18 19.66
C ARG A 9 14.96 9.13 18.66
N PHE A 10 14.32 10.24 18.30
CA PHE A 10 14.81 11.16 17.26
C PHE A 10 15.45 12.44 17.82
N GLY A 11 15.95 12.49 18.99
CA GLY A 11 16.67 13.66 19.53
C GLY A 11 16.03 15.02 19.16
N ASP A 12 16.22 16.01 19.96
CA ASP A 12 15.65 17.36 19.79
C ASP A 12 16.12 18.01 18.46
N ILE A 13 15.25 18.00 17.42
CA ILE A 13 15.50 18.67 16.12
C ILE A 13 15.05 20.13 16.13
N SER A 14 15.00 20.79 17.30
CA SER A 14 14.56 22.18 17.43
C SER A 14 15.50 23.24 16.81
N GLU A 15 16.65 22.87 16.25
CA GLU A 15 17.62 23.85 15.71
C GLU A 15 17.85 23.87 14.18
N VAL A 16 17.01 23.20 13.39
CA VAL A 16 17.11 23.33 11.92
C VAL A 16 15.88 24.04 11.36
N PHE A 17 15.63 25.28 11.84
CA PHE A 17 14.84 26.24 11.10
C PHE A 17 15.79 27.03 10.17
N VAL A 18 15.91 26.59 8.93
CA VAL A 18 16.46 27.43 7.87
C VAL A 18 15.45 28.54 7.60
N ASP A 19 15.85 29.76 7.91
CA ASP A 19 15.10 30.98 7.62
C ASP A 19 14.92 31.18 6.10
N TRP A 20 13.70 30.99 5.62
CA TRP A 20 13.29 31.18 4.23
C TRP A 20 12.76 32.60 3.94
N SER A 21 13.15 33.62 4.70
CA SER A 21 12.76 35.02 4.48
C SER A 21 13.82 35.82 3.73
N GLN A 22 14.21 35.44 2.51
CA GLN A 22 14.88 36.35 1.56
C GLN A 22 14.41 36.07 0.13
N GLU A 23 13.51 36.92 -0.29
CA GLU A 23 13.17 37.44 -1.60
C GLU A 23 13.73 36.73 -2.87
N PHE A 24 12.86 36.14 -3.67
CA PHE A 24 12.92 36.25 -5.11
C PHE A 24 11.52 36.53 -5.67
N PHE A 25 11.25 37.81 -5.96
CA PHE A 25 10.17 38.24 -6.82
C PHE A 25 10.44 37.73 -8.24
N PHE A 26 9.77 36.67 -8.66
CA PHE A 26 9.46 36.40 -10.05
C PHE A 26 7.96 36.28 -10.21
N THR A 27 7.35 37.36 -10.71
CA THR A 27 5.99 37.42 -11.19
C THR A 27 5.85 36.55 -12.44
N THR A 28 5.52 35.31 -12.30
CA THR A 28 4.73 34.56 -13.28
C THR A 28 3.59 33.94 -12.52
N ALA A 29 2.35 34.36 -12.82
CA ALA A 29 1.14 33.79 -12.31
C ALA A 29 1.08 32.31 -12.70
N PHE A 30 1.55 31.44 -11.82
CA PHE A 30 1.19 30.04 -11.89
C PHE A 30 -0.30 29.94 -11.54
N PRO A 31 -1.12 29.37 -12.39
CA PRO A 31 -2.50 29.05 -12.00
C PRO A 31 -2.40 28.19 -10.74
N PHE A 32 -3.16 28.55 -9.71
CA PHE A 32 -3.36 27.73 -8.52
C PHE A 32 -3.93 26.38 -8.95
N GLY A 33 -3.07 25.50 -9.45
CA GLY A 33 -3.36 24.10 -9.64
C GLY A 33 -3.63 23.51 -8.25
N ARG A 34 -4.76 22.88 -8.04
CA ARG A 34 -4.97 22.00 -6.89
C ARG A 34 -3.75 21.09 -6.83
N SER A 35 -3.09 21.05 -5.66
CA SER A 35 -2.04 20.07 -5.41
C SER A 35 -2.56 18.71 -5.89
N THR A 36 -1.93 18.15 -6.88
CA THR A 36 -2.28 16.81 -7.42
C THR A 36 -1.88 15.69 -6.45
N TYR A 37 -1.16 16.05 -5.39
CA TYR A 37 -0.75 15.09 -4.37
C TYR A 37 -1.92 14.78 -3.43
N ALA A 38 -2.22 13.50 -3.26
CA ALA A 38 -3.11 13.05 -2.22
C ALA A 38 -2.54 13.50 -0.86
N LYS A 39 -3.42 13.93 0.05
CA LYS A 39 -2.99 14.38 1.39
C LYS A 39 -2.69 13.23 2.34
N ASN A 40 -2.89 11.99 1.91
CA ASN A 40 -2.79 10.81 2.73
C ASN A 40 -2.17 9.69 1.90
N HIS A 41 -1.06 9.15 2.38
CA HIS A 41 -0.33 8.04 1.76
C HIS A 41 -0.14 6.93 2.78
N PRO A 42 -0.28 5.64 2.41
CA PRO A 42 0.11 4.54 3.27
C PRO A 42 1.60 4.61 3.57
N PHE A 43 1.95 4.47 4.86
CA PHE A 43 3.32 4.41 5.34
C PHE A 43 3.59 3.02 5.89
N LEU A 44 4.48 2.28 5.25
CA LEU A 44 4.74 0.86 5.51
C LEU A 44 6.04 0.70 6.29
N TRP A 45 5.95 0.11 7.48
CA TRP A 45 7.10 -0.13 8.35
C TRP A 45 7.67 -1.52 8.13
N PHE A 46 8.88 -1.60 7.61
CA PHE A 46 9.66 -2.83 7.45
C PHE A 46 10.79 -2.89 8.48
N ASP A 47 11.26 -4.08 8.82
CA ASP A 47 12.43 -4.24 9.65
C ASP A 47 13.68 -3.66 8.95
N ASN A 48 14.12 -4.30 7.85
CA ASN A 48 15.28 -3.87 7.08
C ASN A 48 15.23 -4.32 5.60
N ASN A 49 14.08 -4.65 5.09
CA ASN A 49 13.85 -5.25 3.77
C ASN A 49 12.91 -4.44 2.88
N ALA A 50 12.81 -3.12 3.12
CA ALA A 50 11.96 -2.22 2.34
C ALA A 50 12.35 -2.18 0.86
N GLU A 51 13.66 -2.21 0.54
CA GLU A 51 14.16 -2.21 -0.84
C GLU A 51 13.68 -3.44 -1.63
N GLU A 52 13.83 -4.62 -1.03
CA GLU A 52 13.37 -5.87 -1.65
C GLU A 52 11.85 -5.88 -1.84
N ALA A 53 11.12 -5.41 -0.83
CA ALA A 53 9.66 -5.35 -0.87
C ALA A 53 9.17 -4.38 -1.95
N VAL A 54 9.74 -3.18 -2.04
CA VAL A 54 9.38 -2.19 -3.07
C VAL A 54 9.73 -2.70 -4.46
N GLN A 55 10.89 -3.30 -4.66
CA GLN A 55 11.28 -3.91 -5.93
C GLN A 55 10.31 -5.04 -6.33
N PHE A 56 9.92 -5.87 -5.39
CA PHE A 56 8.93 -6.92 -5.61
C PHE A 56 7.58 -6.34 -6.05
N TYR A 57 7.02 -5.37 -5.31
CA TYR A 57 5.72 -4.79 -5.65
C TYR A 57 5.75 -4.05 -7.00
N THR A 58 6.77 -3.23 -7.24
CA THR A 58 6.89 -2.51 -8.52
C THR A 58 7.12 -3.42 -9.71
N SER A 59 7.59 -4.65 -9.51
CA SER A 59 7.68 -5.66 -10.57
C SER A 59 6.34 -6.32 -10.91
N ILE A 60 5.36 -6.26 -10.01
CA ILE A 60 4.05 -6.90 -10.17
C ILE A 60 3.02 -5.94 -10.76
N PHE A 61 2.96 -4.71 -10.26
CA PHE A 61 2.00 -3.70 -10.71
C PHE A 61 2.52 -2.93 -11.93
N LYS A 62 1.71 -2.80 -12.99
CA LYS A 62 2.15 -2.28 -14.30
C LYS A 62 2.52 -0.80 -14.30
N ASN A 63 1.75 0.04 -13.62
CA ASN A 63 1.97 1.48 -13.54
C ASN A 63 2.62 1.82 -12.21
N SER A 64 3.90 1.40 -12.05
CA SER A 64 4.58 1.41 -10.76
C SER A 64 6.06 1.74 -10.91
N ASN A 65 6.57 2.56 -10.00
CA ASN A 65 7.97 2.97 -9.98
C ASN A 65 8.39 3.52 -8.61
N THR A 66 9.69 3.49 -8.35
CA THR A 66 10.26 4.23 -7.22
C THR A 66 10.42 5.70 -7.60
N THR A 67 9.91 6.61 -6.75
CA THR A 67 9.92 8.06 -6.97
C THR A 67 10.94 8.78 -6.11
N GLY A 68 11.38 8.19 -4.99
CA GLY A 68 12.38 8.79 -4.11
C GLY A 68 13.03 7.78 -3.18
N VAL A 69 14.28 8.06 -2.79
CA VAL A 69 15.02 7.27 -1.79
C VAL A 69 15.73 8.23 -0.85
N MET A 70 15.62 7.98 0.46
CA MET A 70 16.33 8.71 1.49
C MET A 70 17.16 7.74 2.34
N HIS A 71 18.36 8.17 2.70
CA HIS A 71 19.30 7.36 3.48
C HIS A 71 19.43 7.88 4.92
N TYR A 72 19.81 7.00 5.83
CA TYR A 72 20.11 7.40 7.20
C TYR A 72 21.32 8.34 7.23
N PRO A 73 21.20 9.51 7.90
CA PRO A 73 22.34 10.39 8.17
C PRO A 73 23.30 9.76 9.21
N GLU A 74 24.47 10.36 9.38
CA GLU A 74 25.47 9.88 10.36
C GLU A 74 24.95 9.88 11.80
N GLU A 75 24.07 10.83 12.15
CA GLU A 75 23.49 11.00 13.48
C GLU A 75 22.10 10.32 13.62
N GLY A 76 21.71 9.45 12.69
CA GLY A 76 20.41 8.78 12.67
C GLY A 76 20.36 7.51 13.53
N PRO A 77 19.15 6.97 13.79
CA PRO A 77 18.97 5.73 14.56
C PRO A 77 19.40 4.48 13.78
N GLY A 78 19.55 4.56 12.46
CA GLY A 78 20.02 3.47 11.59
C GLY A 78 21.49 3.65 11.21
N SER A 79 22.04 2.64 10.50
CA SER A 79 23.42 2.72 10.01
C SER A 79 23.52 3.78 8.91
N ALA A 80 24.45 4.73 9.08
CA ALA A 80 24.68 5.81 8.13
C ALA A 80 24.85 5.30 6.69
N GLY A 81 24.19 5.95 5.73
CA GLY A 81 24.25 5.61 4.32
C GLY A 81 23.40 4.40 3.88
N THR A 82 22.75 3.67 4.81
CA THR A 82 21.74 2.66 4.44
C THR A 82 20.42 3.35 4.09
N VAL A 83 19.56 2.68 3.33
CA VAL A 83 18.25 3.22 2.95
C VAL A 83 17.36 3.33 4.18
N MET A 84 16.85 4.54 4.42
CA MET A 84 15.88 4.84 5.47
C MET A 84 14.46 4.72 4.92
N THR A 85 14.11 5.51 3.89
CA THR A 85 12.78 5.48 3.29
C THR A 85 12.85 5.39 1.76
N ILE A 86 11.81 4.77 1.20
CA ILE A 86 11.57 4.71 -0.24
C ILE A 86 10.16 5.21 -0.51
N THR A 87 10.02 6.22 -1.34
CA THR A 87 8.73 6.64 -1.90
C THR A 87 8.53 5.93 -3.23
N PHE A 88 7.38 5.33 -3.43
CA PHE A 88 7.06 4.57 -4.63
C PHE A 88 5.58 4.63 -4.97
N GLU A 89 5.24 4.33 -6.21
CA GLU A 89 3.87 4.25 -6.71
C GLU A 89 3.52 2.83 -7.11
N LEU A 90 2.32 2.39 -6.76
CA LEU A 90 1.69 1.18 -7.27
C LEU A 90 0.36 1.58 -7.92
N ASP A 91 0.27 1.37 -9.23
CA ASP A 91 -0.90 1.72 -10.04
C ASP A 91 -1.39 3.17 -9.82
N GLY A 92 -0.43 4.10 -9.68
CA GLY A 92 -0.68 5.52 -9.46
C GLY A 92 -1.02 5.91 -8.00
N GLN A 93 -1.05 4.96 -7.07
CA GLN A 93 -1.15 5.24 -5.63
C GLN A 93 0.24 5.34 -5.03
N GLU A 94 0.55 6.48 -4.41
CA GLU A 94 1.82 6.69 -3.70
C GLU A 94 1.85 5.98 -2.34
N PHE A 95 2.99 5.40 -2.02
CA PHE A 95 3.32 4.75 -0.77
C PHE A 95 4.70 5.20 -0.28
N ILE A 96 4.94 5.08 1.02
CA ILE A 96 6.26 5.26 1.61
C ILE A 96 6.61 3.97 2.38
N ALA A 97 7.77 3.40 2.10
CA ALA A 97 8.36 2.29 2.85
C ALA A 97 9.49 2.79 3.74
N LEU A 98 9.55 2.35 4.99
CA LEU A 98 10.59 2.68 5.97
C LEU A 98 11.30 1.40 6.41
N ASN A 99 12.61 1.40 6.46
CA ASN A 99 13.42 0.46 7.22
C ASN A 99 13.55 0.96 8.68
N GLY A 100 12.57 0.62 9.52
CA GLY A 100 12.46 1.17 10.89
C GLY A 100 12.90 0.22 11.98
N GLY A 101 13.32 -1.00 11.64
CA GLY A 101 13.70 -2.03 12.61
C GLY A 101 12.51 -2.92 13.04
N PRO A 102 12.75 -3.86 13.98
CA PRO A 102 11.84 -4.96 14.29
C PRO A 102 10.68 -4.60 15.23
N ASP A 103 10.50 -3.32 15.59
CA ASP A 103 9.57 -2.91 16.65
C ASP A 103 8.10 -3.11 16.29
N TYR A 104 7.76 -3.07 14.97
CA TYR A 104 6.39 -3.22 14.49
C TYR A 104 6.29 -4.28 13.40
N GLN A 105 5.12 -4.93 13.36
CA GLN A 105 4.80 -5.95 12.36
C GLN A 105 3.47 -5.63 11.70
N PHE A 106 3.35 -5.98 10.42
CA PHE A 106 2.08 -5.88 9.71
C PHE A 106 1.03 -6.80 10.33
N SER A 107 -0.21 -6.36 10.30
CA SER A 107 -1.35 -7.15 10.75
C SER A 107 -2.48 -7.06 9.72
N PRO A 108 -3.36 -8.08 9.63
CA PRO A 108 -4.48 -8.08 8.69
C PRO A 108 -5.59 -7.07 9.03
N ALA A 109 -5.44 -6.29 10.10
CA ALA A 109 -6.33 -5.16 10.41
C ALA A 109 -6.26 -4.04 9.34
N ILE A 110 -5.17 -3.99 8.58
CA ILE A 110 -5.02 -3.17 7.37
C ILE A 110 -4.63 -4.10 6.23
N SER A 111 -5.28 -3.94 5.09
CA SER A 111 -4.97 -4.68 3.87
C SER A 111 -5.02 -3.77 2.66
N LEU A 112 -4.25 -4.10 1.65
CA LEU A 112 -4.27 -3.44 0.36
C LEU A 112 -5.27 -4.16 -0.56
N PHE A 113 -6.21 -3.38 -1.11
CA PHE A 113 -7.30 -3.93 -1.91
C PHE A 113 -6.99 -3.75 -3.41
N VAL A 114 -6.85 -4.85 -4.14
CA VAL A 114 -6.57 -4.86 -5.58
C VAL A 114 -7.85 -5.16 -6.34
N ASN A 115 -8.30 -4.20 -7.15
CA ASN A 115 -9.42 -4.38 -8.05
C ASN A 115 -8.96 -5.06 -9.34
N CYS A 116 -9.56 -6.20 -9.70
CA CYS A 116 -9.26 -6.94 -10.90
C CYS A 116 -10.48 -6.96 -11.85
N GLU A 117 -10.28 -6.67 -13.11
CA GLU A 117 -11.35 -6.67 -14.11
C GLU A 117 -11.57 -8.06 -14.72
N THR A 118 -10.51 -8.86 -14.81
CA THR A 118 -10.53 -10.17 -15.44
C THR A 118 -10.06 -11.28 -14.52
N GLN A 119 -10.35 -12.53 -14.89
CA GLN A 119 -9.86 -13.68 -14.13
C GLN A 119 -8.33 -13.83 -14.26
N GLU A 120 -7.79 -13.47 -15.41
CA GLU A 120 -6.35 -13.50 -15.68
C GLU A 120 -5.60 -12.54 -14.76
N GLU A 121 -6.15 -11.36 -14.48
CA GLU A 121 -5.56 -10.42 -13.50
C GLU A 121 -5.62 -10.99 -12.07
N ILE A 122 -6.75 -11.59 -11.68
CA ILE A 122 -6.86 -12.28 -10.38
C ILE A 122 -5.79 -13.37 -10.27
N ASP A 123 -5.67 -14.20 -11.30
CA ASP A 123 -4.72 -15.32 -11.31
C ASP A 123 -3.29 -14.82 -11.22
N GLU A 124 -2.93 -13.77 -11.97
CA GLU A 124 -1.60 -13.15 -11.98
C GLU A 124 -1.24 -12.55 -10.61
N PHE A 125 -2.11 -11.69 -10.05
CA PHE A 125 -1.84 -11.07 -8.75
C PHE A 125 -1.82 -12.10 -7.62
N TRP A 126 -2.75 -13.07 -7.66
CA TRP A 126 -2.79 -14.15 -6.68
C TRP A 126 -1.50 -14.95 -6.67
N GLU A 127 -1.04 -15.42 -7.83
CA GLU A 127 0.17 -16.23 -7.96
C GLU A 127 1.41 -15.45 -7.49
N LYS A 128 1.59 -14.23 -8.00
CA LYS A 128 2.78 -13.44 -7.71
C LYS A 128 2.84 -12.98 -6.26
N LEU A 129 1.75 -12.44 -5.71
CA LEU A 129 1.74 -11.91 -4.35
C LEU A 129 1.72 -13.00 -3.26
N SER A 130 1.21 -14.19 -3.56
CA SER A 130 1.25 -15.31 -2.60
C SER A 130 2.56 -16.11 -2.65
N GLU A 131 3.48 -15.79 -3.55
CA GLU A 131 4.77 -16.46 -3.62
C GLU A 131 5.54 -16.35 -2.30
N CYS A 132 5.86 -17.50 -1.70
CA CYS A 132 6.46 -17.59 -0.35
C CYS A 132 5.66 -16.89 0.76
N GLY A 133 4.37 -16.64 0.53
CA GLY A 133 3.42 -16.05 1.47
C GLY A 133 2.39 -17.06 1.96
N GLU A 134 1.21 -16.59 2.32
CA GLU A 134 0.10 -17.37 2.85
C GLU A 134 -1.21 -17.01 2.12
N THR A 135 -1.95 -18.00 1.63
CA THR A 135 -3.27 -17.79 1.03
C THR A 135 -4.36 -18.02 2.06
N LEU A 136 -5.33 -17.09 2.07
CA LEU A 136 -6.45 -17.09 3.01
C LEU A 136 -7.78 -17.16 2.23
N GLU A 137 -8.89 -17.16 2.97
CA GLU A 137 -10.24 -17.20 2.38
C GLU A 137 -10.64 -15.84 1.79
N CYS A 138 -11.66 -15.85 0.93
CA CYS A 138 -12.33 -14.64 0.42
C CYS A 138 -11.46 -13.70 -0.43
N GLY A 139 -10.48 -14.23 -1.14
CA GLY A 139 -9.56 -13.42 -1.94
C GLY A 139 -8.44 -12.76 -1.14
N TRP A 140 -8.29 -13.10 0.13
CA TRP A 140 -7.20 -12.61 0.97
C TRP A 140 -5.94 -13.46 0.83
N LEU A 141 -4.81 -12.78 0.92
CA LEU A 141 -3.49 -13.40 1.07
C LEU A 141 -2.58 -12.51 1.92
N LYS A 142 -1.53 -13.09 2.46
CA LYS A 142 -0.43 -12.37 3.09
C LYS A 142 0.83 -12.68 2.31
N ASP A 143 1.54 -11.64 1.87
CA ASP A 143 2.78 -11.82 1.12
C ASP A 143 3.96 -12.20 2.02
N LYS A 144 5.10 -12.49 1.40
CA LYS A 144 6.35 -12.88 2.09
C LYS A 144 6.93 -11.80 3.00
N TYR A 145 6.48 -10.54 2.87
CA TYR A 145 6.88 -9.41 3.72
C TYR A 145 5.87 -9.14 4.84
N GLY A 146 4.76 -9.87 4.87
CA GLY A 146 3.72 -9.80 5.89
C GLY A 146 2.57 -8.85 5.59
N ILE A 147 2.57 -8.17 4.44
CA ILE A 147 1.46 -7.30 4.05
C ILE A 147 0.26 -8.16 3.62
N SER A 148 -0.91 -7.79 4.09
CA SER A 148 -2.18 -8.42 3.73
C SER A 148 -2.78 -7.76 2.49
N TRP A 149 -3.20 -8.57 1.53
CA TRP A 149 -3.81 -8.17 0.28
C TRP A 149 -5.19 -8.79 0.12
N GLN A 150 -6.07 -8.09 -0.58
CA GLN A 150 -7.36 -8.61 -1.04
C GLN A 150 -7.39 -8.52 -2.56
N ILE A 151 -7.44 -9.65 -3.25
CA ILE A 151 -7.50 -9.74 -4.72
C ILE A 151 -8.94 -9.97 -5.12
N VAL A 152 -9.61 -8.91 -5.58
CA VAL A 152 -11.08 -8.88 -5.68
C VAL A 152 -11.52 -8.40 -7.04
N PRO A 153 -12.50 -9.08 -7.68
CA PRO A 153 -13.11 -8.59 -8.91
C PRO A 153 -13.79 -7.23 -8.70
N THR A 154 -13.58 -6.27 -9.60
CA THR A 154 -14.13 -4.90 -9.54
C THR A 154 -15.63 -4.89 -9.25
N PHE A 155 -16.41 -5.77 -9.90
CA PHE A 155 -17.86 -5.83 -9.69
C PHE A 155 -18.28 -6.22 -8.26
N VAL A 156 -17.43 -6.94 -7.51
CA VAL A 156 -17.68 -7.24 -6.09
C VAL A 156 -17.56 -5.97 -5.26
N GLY A 157 -16.52 -5.16 -5.50
CA GLY A 157 -16.34 -3.86 -4.86
C GLY A 157 -17.51 -2.89 -5.15
N GLU A 158 -18.08 -2.94 -6.35
CA GLU A 158 -19.27 -2.17 -6.71
C GLU A 158 -20.51 -2.66 -5.95
N LEU A 159 -20.68 -3.97 -5.81
CA LEU A 159 -21.80 -4.54 -5.05
C LEU A 159 -21.74 -4.20 -3.56
N LEU A 160 -20.55 -4.07 -2.98
CA LEU A 160 -20.39 -3.63 -1.59
C LEU A 160 -20.82 -2.18 -1.37
N LYS A 161 -20.90 -1.37 -2.43
CA LYS A 161 -21.39 0.03 -2.40
C LYS A 161 -22.89 0.12 -2.73
N ALA A 162 -23.47 -0.94 -3.29
CA ALA A 162 -24.87 -0.98 -3.69
C ALA A 162 -25.79 -1.35 -2.51
N LYS A 163 -27.12 -1.19 -2.73
CA LYS A 163 -28.09 -1.68 -1.75
C LYS A 163 -28.02 -3.21 -1.64
N GLU A 164 -28.19 -3.70 -0.41
CA GLU A 164 -28.36 -5.13 -0.17
C GLU A 164 -29.55 -5.70 -0.93
N THR A 165 -29.33 -6.81 -1.61
CA THR A 165 -30.35 -7.56 -2.36
C THR A 165 -30.10 -9.04 -2.18
N ASP A 166 -31.11 -9.87 -2.45
CA ASP A 166 -30.95 -11.32 -2.45
C ASP A 166 -29.83 -11.80 -3.37
N LYS A 167 -29.65 -11.08 -4.49
CA LYS A 167 -28.56 -11.31 -5.44
C LYS A 167 -27.18 -11.10 -4.78
N THR A 168 -27.02 -10.01 -4.05
CA THR A 168 -25.78 -9.69 -3.31
C THR A 168 -25.51 -10.73 -2.23
N HIS A 169 -26.53 -11.15 -1.48
CA HIS A 169 -26.38 -12.16 -0.44
C HIS A 169 -25.97 -13.53 -1.00
N ARG A 170 -26.53 -13.97 -2.14
CA ARG A 170 -26.12 -15.23 -2.78
C ARG A 170 -24.67 -15.18 -3.24
N MET A 171 -24.25 -14.06 -3.84
CA MET A 171 -22.87 -13.89 -4.27
C MET A 171 -21.90 -13.91 -3.08
N LEU A 172 -22.21 -13.22 -1.98
CA LEU A 172 -21.38 -13.21 -0.77
C LEU A 172 -21.24 -14.61 -0.17
N LYS A 173 -22.33 -15.39 -0.14
CA LYS A 173 -22.26 -16.80 0.30
C LYS A 173 -21.31 -17.64 -0.57
N ALA A 174 -21.29 -17.41 -1.87
CA ALA A 174 -20.36 -18.10 -2.76
C ALA A 174 -18.92 -17.62 -2.55
N LEU A 175 -18.71 -16.32 -2.33
CA LEU A 175 -17.42 -15.71 -2.06
C LEU A 175 -16.77 -16.30 -0.80
N TRP A 176 -17.53 -16.44 0.28
CA TRP A 176 -17.07 -17.01 1.56
C TRP A 176 -16.61 -18.48 1.47
N GLN A 177 -16.91 -19.16 0.36
CA GLN A 177 -16.49 -20.55 0.10
C GLN A 177 -15.27 -20.64 -0.82
N MET A 178 -14.60 -19.50 -1.11
CA MET A 178 -13.45 -19.45 -2.01
C MET A 178 -12.23 -18.96 -1.28
N GLN A 179 -11.06 -19.47 -1.63
CA GLN A 179 -9.78 -18.83 -1.34
C GLN A 179 -9.50 -17.82 -2.46
N LYS A 180 -8.97 -18.25 -3.59
CA LYS A 180 -8.88 -17.43 -4.79
C LYS A 180 -10.28 -17.25 -5.40
N LEU A 181 -10.65 -16.01 -5.71
CA LEU A 181 -11.95 -15.69 -6.26
C LEU A 181 -12.07 -16.10 -7.74
N ASP A 182 -13.22 -16.67 -8.08
CA ASP A 182 -13.58 -17.09 -9.44
C ASP A 182 -14.76 -16.23 -9.93
N ILE A 183 -14.50 -15.38 -10.91
CA ILE A 183 -15.49 -14.46 -11.50
C ILE A 183 -16.71 -15.19 -12.04
N LYS A 184 -16.51 -16.32 -12.73
CA LYS A 184 -17.58 -17.10 -13.33
C LYS A 184 -18.51 -17.68 -12.27
N ARG A 185 -17.95 -18.25 -11.22
CA ARG A 185 -18.71 -18.82 -10.09
C ARG A 185 -19.46 -17.73 -9.32
N LEU A 186 -18.83 -16.58 -9.08
CA LEU A 186 -19.48 -15.47 -8.37
C LEU A 186 -20.64 -14.89 -9.20
N LYS A 187 -20.47 -14.70 -10.51
CA LYS A 187 -21.55 -14.25 -11.41
C LYS A 187 -22.68 -15.28 -11.50
N ALA A 188 -22.38 -16.55 -11.58
CA ALA A 188 -23.39 -17.60 -11.57
C ALA A 188 -24.23 -17.57 -10.29
N ALA A 189 -23.58 -17.51 -9.12
CA ALA A 189 -24.28 -17.45 -7.83
C ALA A 189 -25.18 -16.20 -7.69
N SER A 190 -24.81 -15.09 -8.31
CA SER A 190 -25.61 -13.86 -8.28
C SER A 190 -26.86 -13.92 -9.18
N ASN A 191 -26.88 -14.79 -10.21
CA ASN A 191 -27.95 -14.87 -11.20
C ASN A 191 -28.99 -15.99 -10.91
N CYS A 192 -28.72 -16.88 -9.95
CA CYS A 192 -29.67 -17.86 -9.43
C CYS A 192 -30.59 -17.19 -8.40
#